data_4cfa4e629fefa362b07b40d9fbdca23c
#
_entry.id   4cfa4e629fefa362b07b40d9fbdca23c
#
_cell.length_a   1.000
_cell.length_b   1.000
_cell.length_c   1.000
_cell.angle_alpha   90.00
_cell.angle_beta   90.00
_cell.angle_gamma   90.00
#
_symmetry.space_group_name_H-M   'P 1'
#
loop_
_entity.id
_entity.type
_entity.pdbx_description
1 polymer ?
#
loop_
_entity_poly.entity_id
_entity_poly.type
_entity_poly.pdbx_seq_one_letter_code
_entity_poly.pdbx_strand_id
1 'polypeptide(L)'
;LSGFRWTGARVAPGPWFIWEERMKSLKNFAIGAALLASASAVSFAAMAKDLTVGVSWSNFQEERWKTDEAAIKKALAAHGAKYISADAQASPTKQLTDVEDLISKGANVLIILAMDSEAILPAVKKASDEGIPVIAYDRLIESPNVLYITFDNVGVGRMMAKAIEAAKPAGNYAFIKGDKGDPNADFLFSGIKEVLAPAMKAGKIKNVGESYTDGWKPDNAQKNMEQILTKNNNKVDAVVSENDGMAGGVVAALSAQGMAGSVPVSGQDGDHAAINRIALGTQTVSIWKDARDLGKTAGEAAVALGDGKKMTAIPDVHPFTGGAKGVKINGVLLTPLPITRENLNVIVDKGWITKAEVCAGVKPGTVKFCG
;
A
#
# COMPACT_ATOMS: atom_id res chain seq x y z
N LEU A 1 -67.55 -16.59 -84.54
CA LEU A 1 -67.48 -16.33 -83.10
C LEU A 1 -66.07 -16.58 -82.59
N SER A 2 -65.11 -15.76 -82.77
CA SER A 2 -63.90 -15.75 -81.97
C SER A 2 -62.98 -14.65 -82.49
N GLY A 3 -62.77 -13.65 -81.65
CA GLY A 3 -61.95 -12.51 -82.00
C GLY A 3 -60.45 -12.79 -81.82
N PHE A 4 -59.72 -12.41 -82.79
CA PHE A 4 -58.27 -12.46 -82.83
C PHE A 4 -57.77 -11.06 -82.45
N ARG A 5 -57.02 -10.95 -81.31
CA ARG A 5 -56.33 -9.72 -80.89
C ARG A 5 -54.86 -9.80 -81.29
N TRP A 6 -54.42 -8.84 -82.07
CA TRP A 6 -53.01 -8.61 -82.36
C TRP A 6 -52.26 -8.06 -81.11
N THR A 7 -51.22 -8.70 -80.70
CA THR A 7 -50.28 -8.20 -79.74
C THR A 7 -49.04 -7.59 -80.42
N GLY A 8 -48.90 -6.31 -80.37
CA GLY A 8 -47.74 -5.61 -80.94
C GLY A 8 -46.46 -5.89 -80.14
N ALA A 9 -45.50 -6.42 -80.85
CA ALA A 9 -44.14 -6.64 -80.35
C ALA A 9 -43.46 -5.29 -80.15
N ARG A 10 -42.99 -5.03 -78.93
CA ARG A 10 -42.07 -3.87 -78.61
C ARG A 10 -40.66 -4.24 -79.05
N VAL A 11 -40.07 -3.42 -79.88
CA VAL A 11 -38.67 -3.53 -80.33
C VAL A 11 -37.77 -3.14 -79.11
N ALA A 12 -36.87 -3.99 -78.74
CA ALA A 12 -35.87 -3.71 -77.64
C ALA A 12 -34.90 -2.61 -78.09
N PRO A 13 -34.53 -1.70 -77.27
CA PRO A 13 -33.55 -0.66 -77.59
C PRO A 13 -32.15 -1.27 -77.71
N GLY A 14 -31.37 -0.80 -78.69
CA GLY A 14 -30.04 -1.26 -79.05
C GLY A 14 -28.98 -1.05 -78.01
N PRO A 15 -27.82 -1.65 -78.12
CA PRO A 15 -26.78 -1.74 -77.05
C PRO A 15 -26.16 -0.38 -76.60
N TRP A 16 -26.43 0.70 -77.36
CA TRP A 16 -25.87 2.02 -77.02
C TRP A 16 -26.62 2.76 -75.89
N PHE A 17 -27.87 2.47 -75.64
CA PHE A 17 -28.66 3.09 -74.58
C PHE A 17 -28.32 2.52 -73.16
N ILE A 18 -27.79 1.30 -73.11
CA ILE A 18 -27.44 0.65 -71.81
C ILE A 18 -26.15 1.17 -71.21
N TRP A 19 -25.28 1.73 -72.06
CA TRP A 19 -23.94 2.25 -71.55
C TRP A 19 -24.05 3.59 -70.84
N GLU A 20 -24.95 4.46 -71.26
CA GLU A 20 -25.08 5.81 -70.69
C GLU A 20 -25.75 5.79 -69.29
N GLU A 21 -26.73 4.90 -69.09
CA GLU A 21 -27.33 4.74 -67.75
C GLU A 21 -26.40 4.06 -66.76
N ARG A 22 -25.51 3.16 -67.20
CA ARG A 22 -24.52 2.51 -66.33
C ARG A 22 -23.45 3.49 -65.84
N MET A 23 -23.08 4.46 -66.64
CA MET A 23 -22.09 5.49 -66.23
C MET A 23 -22.70 6.50 -65.27
N LYS A 24 -23.97 6.85 -65.37
CA LYS A 24 -24.65 7.71 -64.39
C LYS A 24 -24.83 7.05 -63.04
N SER A 25 -25.10 5.74 -62.99
CA SER A 25 -25.18 4.96 -61.75
C SER A 25 -23.82 4.81 -61.02
N LEU A 26 -22.72 4.63 -61.78
CA LEU A 26 -21.38 4.54 -61.20
C LEU A 26 -20.87 5.87 -60.65
N LYS A 27 -21.23 7.02 -61.22
CA LYS A 27 -20.89 8.35 -60.69
C LYS A 27 -21.62 8.66 -59.42
N ASN A 28 -22.89 8.28 -59.28
CA ASN A 28 -23.68 8.50 -58.05
C ASN A 28 -23.25 7.52 -56.94
N PHE A 29 -22.73 6.32 -57.26
CA PHE A 29 -22.19 5.40 -56.27
C PHE A 29 -20.83 5.84 -55.74
N ALA A 30 -19.97 6.47 -56.58
CA ALA A 30 -18.68 7.01 -56.15
C ALA A 30 -18.82 8.25 -55.27
N ILE A 31 -19.82 9.10 -55.49
CA ILE A 31 -20.09 10.29 -54.64
C ILE A 31 -20.72 9.89 -53.29
N GLY A 32 -21.60 8.87 -53.28
CA GLY A 32 -22.17 8.32 -52.05
C GLY A 32 -21.14 7.62 -51.16
N ALA A 33 -20.20 6.87 -51.76
CA ALA A 33 -19.12 6.22 -51.03
C ALA A 33 -18.06 7.20 -50.47
N ALA A 34 -17.78 8.31 -51.16
CA ALA A 34 -16.87 9.36 -50.69
C ALA A 34 -17.46 10.18 -49.50
N LEU A 35 -18.79 10.36 -49.48
CA LEU A 35 -19.48 11.03 -48.37
C LEU A 35 -19.65 10.13 -47.14
N LEU A 36 -19.72 8.82 -47.27
CA LEU A 36 -19.74 7.86 -46.17
C LEU A 36 -18.36 7.58 -45.61
N ALA A 37 -17.28 7.71 -46.40
CA ALA A 37 -15.90 7.58 -45.93
C ALA A 37 -15.43 8.81 -45.14
N SER A 38 -15.97 10.00 -45.37
CA SER A 38 -15.66 11.21 -44.59
C SER A 38 -16.42 11.35 -43.27
N ALA A 39 -17.51 10.58 -43.06
CA ALA A 39 -18.24 10.58 -41.78
C ALA A 39 -17.69 9.57 -40.74
N SER A 40 -16.76 8.66 -41.16
CA SER A 40 -16.21 7.61 -40.29
C SER A 40 -14.87 8.04 -39.62
N ALA A 41 -14.37 9.24 -39.90
CA ALA A 41 -13.20 9.79 -39.25
C ALA A 41 -13.55 10.80 -38.11
N VAL A 42 -14.73 10.62 -37.49
CA VAL A 42 -14.89 11.12 -36.13
C VAL A 42 -14.09 10.14 -35.28
N SER A 43 -12.81 10.42 -35.16
CA SER A 43 -11.96 9.86 -34.10
C SER A 43 -12.76 10.03 -32.81
N PHE A 44 -13.19 8.91 -32.24
CA PHE A 44 -13.36 8.80 -30.82
C PHE A 44 -11.96 9.06 -30.22
N ALA A 45 -11.55 10.30 -30.17
CA ALA A 45 -10.72 10.74 -29.06
C ALA A 45 -11.61 10.43 -27.84
N ALA A 46 -11.46 9.24 -27.30
CA ALA A 46 -11.87 8.97 -25.95
C ALA A 46 -11.26 10.16 -25.19
N MET A 47 -12.10 11.12 -24.77
CA MET A 47 -11.69 12.15 -23.82
C MET A 47 -11.12 11.32 -22.67
N ALA A 48 -9.78 11.30 -22.55
CA ALA A 48 -9.14 10.73 -21.38
C ALA A 48 -9.84 11.43 -20.21
N LYS A 49 -10.67 10.69 -19.48
CA LYS A 49 -11.36 11.22 -18.33
C LYS A 49 -10.23 11.71 -17.41
N ASP A 50 -10.20 13.02 -17.11
CA ASP A 50 -9.18 13.56 -16.23
C ASP A 50 -9.24 12.80 -14.91
N LEU A 51 -8.35 11.81 -14.77
CA LEU A 51 -8.33 10.95 -13.60
C LEU A 51 -7.81 11.76 -12.41
N THR A 52 -8.64 11.92 -11.41
CA THR A 52 -8.27 12.52 -10.12
C THR A 52 -8.25 11.44 -9.04
N VAL A 53 -7.12 11.23 -8.41
CA VAL A 53 -6.94 10.30 -7.31
C VAL A 53 -6.87 11.07 -6.00
N GLY A 54 -7.82 10.78 -5.10
CA GLY A 54 -7.88 11.34 -3.76
C GLY A 54 -7.12 10.44 -2.77
N VAL A 55 -6.17 11.01 -2.03
CA VAL A 55 -5.39 10.27 -1.03
C VAL A 55 -5.67 10.81 0.36
N SER A 56 -6.20 9.95 1.24
CA SER A 56 -6.45 10.28 2.64
C SER A 56 -5.36 9.66 3.52
N TRP A 57 -4.55 10.51 4.12
CA TRP A 57 -3.48 10.13 5.04
C TRP A 57 -3.99 10.12 6.48
N SER A 58 -3.57 9.13 7.28
CA SER A 58 -3.85 9.10 8.73
C SER A 58 -3.12 10.22 9.47
N ASN A 59 -1.85 10.41 9.14
CA ASN A 59 -0.94 11.45 9.63
C ASN A 59 0.40 11.36 8.86
N PHE A 60 1.35 12.24 9.17
CA PHE A 60 2.72 12.22 8.63
C PHE A 60 3.79 12.08 9.73
N GLN A 61 3.47 11.41 10.83
CA GLN A 61 4.41 11.22 11.94
C GLN A 61 5.51 10.22 11.60
N GLU A 62 5.15 9.06 11.00
CA GLU A 62 6.13 8.08 10.55
C GLU A 62 6.87 8.62 9.33
N GLU A 63 8.20 8.49 9.32
CA GLU A 63 9.10 9.01 8.30
C GLU A 63 8.71 8.54 6.89
N ARG A 64 8.32 7.29 6.78
CA ARG A 64 7.99 6.64 5.51
C ARG A 64 6.87 7.32 4.73
N TRP A 65 5.83 7.88 5.38
CA TRP A 65 4.64 8.41 4.68
C TRP A 65 4.95 9.50 3.66
N LYS A 66 6.01 10.28 3.85
CA LYS A 66 6.47 11.26 2.86
C LYS A 66 7.07 10.57 1.61
N THR A 67 7.76 9.46 1.80
CA THR A 67 8.32 8.65 0.72
C THR A 67 7.21 7.92 -0.04
N ASP A 68 6.24 7.35 0.68
CA ASP A 68 5.03 6.76 0.12
C ASP A 68 4.26 7.77 -0.74
N GLU A 69 4.02 8.98 -0.22
CA GLU A 69 3.34 10.06 -0.94
C GLU A 69 4.08 10.45 -2.23
N ALA A 70 5.40 10.62 -2.15
CA ALA A 70 6.21 10.96 -3.30
C ALA A 70 6.16 9.88 -4.39
N ALA A 71 6.15 8.59 -3.99
CA ALA A 71 6.05 7.47 -4.91
C ALA A 71 4.66 7.39 -5.57
N ILE A 72 3.57 7.59 -4.81
CA ILE A 72 2.21 7.68 -5.34
C ILE A 72 2.12 8.84 -6.36
N LYS A 73 2.56 10.04 -5.98
CA LYS A 73 2.55 11.23 -6.87
C LYS A 73 3.31 10.95 -8.17
N LYS A 74 4.48 10.32 -8.09
CA LYS A 74 5.31 9.97 -9.25
C LYS A 74 4.58 8.98 -10.17
N ALA A 75 3.97 7.95 -9.61
CA ALA A 75 3.23 6.95 -10.37
C ALA A 75 2.01 7.57 -11.08
N LEU A 76 1.24 8.40 -10.39
CA LEU A 76 0.09 9.09 -10.96
C LEU A 76 0.49 10.07 -12.07
N ALA A 77 1.54 10.87 -11.85
CA ALA A 77 2.04 11.84 -12.82
C ALA A 77 2.54 11.16 -14.13
N ALA A 78 3.12 9.96 -14.04
CA ALA A 78 3.53 9.19 -15.21
C ALA A 78 2.38 8.82 -16.15
N HIS A 79 1.14 8.82 -15.64
CA HIS A 79 -0.09 8.53 -16.38
C HIS A 79 -0.99 9.77 -16.57
N GLY A 80 -0.50 10.98 -16.25
CA GLY A 80 -1.27 12.22 -16.36
C GLY A 80 -2.42 12.33 -15.36
N ALA A 81 -2.46 11.49 -14.32
CA ALA A 81 -3.49 11.55 -13.30
C ALA A 81 -3.21 12.65 -12.27
N LYS A 82 -4.27 13.33 -11.85
CA LYS A 82 -4.20 14.39 -10.84
C LYS A 82 -4.19 13.77 -9.43
N TYR A 83 -3.29 14.25 -8.59
CA TYR A 83 -3.22 13.95 -7.17
C TYR A 83 -3.88 15.05 -6.34
N ILE A 84 -4.80 14.68 -5.45
CA ILE A 84 -5.33 15.53 -4.38
C ILE A 84 -5.24 14.77 -3.06
N SER A 85 -5.01 15.45 -1.94
CA SER A 85 -4.88 14.75 -0.65
C SER A 85 -5.44 15.54 0.51
N ALA A 86 -5.65 14.82 1.62
CA ALA A 86 -5.98 15.34 2.92
C ALA A 86 -5.20 14.58 4.01
N ASP A 87 -4.87 15.27 5.11
CA ASP A 87 -4.19 14.74 6.28
C ASP A 87 -5.15 14.77 7.47
N ALA A 88 -5.49 13.59 7.98
CA ALA A 88 -6.40 13.45 9.11
C ALA A 88 -5.79 13.89 10.46
N GLN A 89 -4.48 14.13 10.50
CA GLN A 89 -3.79 14.59 11.72
C GLN A 89 -4.06 13.68 12.93
N ALA A 90 -4.06 12.37 12.70
CA ALA A 90 -4.37 11.33 13.67
C ALA A 90 -5.79 11.41 14.28
N SER A 91 -6.76 12.03 13.58
CA SER A 91 -8.17 12.09 13.99
C SER A 91 -9.05 11.23 13.09
N PRO A 92 -9.62 10.11 13.58
CA PRO A 92 -10.56 9.30 12.80
C PRO A 92 -11.79 10.09 12.33
N THR A 93 -12.32 10.97 13.16
CA THR A 93 -13.48 11.82 12.81
C THR A 93 -13.13 12.81 11.70
N LYS A 94 -11.95 13.43 11.76
CA LYS A 94 -11.49 14.31 10.69
C LYS A 94 -11.31 13.53 9.39
N GLN A 95 -10.80 12.29 9.45
CA GLN A 95 -10.60 11.47 8.26
C GLN A 95 -11.89 11.17 7.51
N LEU A 96 -13.01 10.98 8.20
CA LEU A 96 -14.33 10.83 7.56
C LEU A 96 -14.66 12.05 6.71
N THR A 97 -14.55 13.25 7.29
CA THR A 97 -14.81 14.52 6.58
C THR A 97 -13.81 14.71 5.43
N ASP A 98 -12.55 14.42 5.64
CA ASP A 98 -11.50 14.52 4.61
C ASP A 98 -11.83 13.65 3.38
N VAL A 99 -12.30 12.42 3.57
CA VAL A 99 -12.69 11.52 2.47
C VAL A 99 -13.92 12.07 1.73
N GLU A 100 -14.92 12.59 2.45
CA GLU A 100 -16.08 13.22 1.83
C GLU A 100 -15.70 14.46 1.01
N ASP A 101 -14.77 15.26 1.50
CA ASP A 101 -14.22 16.40 0.79
C ASP A 101 -13.45 15.98 -0.48
N LEU A 102 -12.67 14.92 -0.43
CA LEU A 102 -11.97 14.39 -1.60
C LEU A 102 -12.97 13.92 -2.68
N ILE A 103 -14.04 13.23 -2.29
CA ILE A 103 -15.13 12.83 -3.19
C ILE A 103 -15.76 14.08 -3.82
N SER A 104 -16.11 15.08 -3.01
CA SER A 104 -16.73 16.33 -3.45
C SER A 104 -15.84 17.14 -4.40
N LYS A 105 -14.52 17.01 -4.28
CA LYS A 105 -13.50 17.58 -5.18
C LYS A 105 -13.28 16.79 -6.46
N GLY A 106 -14.07 15.75 -6.69
CA GLY A 106 -14.09 14.96 -7.92
C GLY A 106 -13.05 13.83 -7.95
N ALA A 107 -12.65 13.28 -6.81
CA ALA A 107 -11.84 12.07 -6.80
C ALA A 107 -12.58 10.92 -7.50
N ASN A 108 -11.94 10.30 -8.48
CA ASN A 108 -12.47 9.15 -9.21
C ASN A 108 -12.00 7.81 -8.62
N VAL A 109 -10.93 7.84 -7.84
CA VAL A 109 -10.37 6.72 -7.07
C VAL A 109 -9.89 7.28 -5.74
N LEU A 110 -10.04 6.51 -4.67
CA LEU A 110 -9.52 6.85 -3.35
C LEU A 110 -8.42 5.87 -2.93
N ILE A 111 -7.34 6.42 -2.37
CA ILE A 111 -6.32 5.69 -1.64
C ILE A 111 -6.43 6.14 -0.17
N ILE A 112 -6.68 5.21 0.74
CA ILE A 112 -6.94 5.54 2.15
C ILE A 112 -5.95 4.79 3.04
N LEU A 113 -5.10 5.54 3.75
CA LEU A 113 -4.35 5.07 4.91
C LEU A 113 -5.21 5.32 6.15
N ALA A 114 -5.95 4.32 6.59
CA ALA A 114 -6.91 4.50 7.68
C ALA A 114 -6.22 4.83 9.02
N MET A 115 -6.72 5.83 9.74
CA MET A 115 -6.32 6.08 11.13
C MET A 115 -6.92 5.03 12.05
N ASP A 116 -8.17 4.69 11.81
CA ASP A 116 -8.92 3.62 12.47
C ASP A 116 -9.72 2.87 11.42
N SER A 117 -9.48 1.56 11.31
CA SER A 117 -10.04 0.70 10.26
C SER A 117 -11.53 0.46 10.37
N GLU A 118 -12.12 0.65 11.55
CA GLU A 118 -13.56 0.55 11.77
C GLU A 118 -14.25 1.91 11.56
N ALA A 119 -13.67 2.96 12.12
CA ALA A 119 -14.24 4.30 12.03
C ALA A 119 -14.34 4.82 10.58
N ILE A 120 -13.47 4.36 9.67
CA ILE A 120 -13.47 4.79 8.27
C ILE A 120 -14.55 4.12 7.40
N LEU A 121 -15.17 3.03 7.85
CA LEU A 121 -16.14 2.25 7.06
C LEU A 121 -17.31 3.05 6.49
N PRO A 122 -17.92 4.02 7.20
CA PRO A 122 -18.99 4.85 6.61
C PRO A 122 -18.54 5.63 5.37
N ALA A 123 -17.33 6.19 5.37
CA ALA A 123 -16.78 6.92 4.22
C ALA A 123 -16.45 5.97 3.06
N VAL A 124 -15.94 4.78 3.34
CA VAL A 124 -15.71 3.73 2.33
C VAL A 124 -17.02 3.26 1.71
N LYS A 125 -18.08 3.09 2.53
CA LYS A 125 -19.41 2.76 2.02
C LYS A 125 -19.94 3.86 1.09
N LYS A 126 -19.83 5.12 1.47
CA LYS A 126 -20.24 6.25 0.65
C LYS A 126 -19.52 6.25 -0.70
N ALA A 127 -18.19 6.08 -0.71
CA ALA A 127 -17.42 5.98 -1.95
C ALA A 127 -17.90 4.81 -2.82
N SER A 128 -18.18 3.65 -2.22
CA SER A 128 -18.69 2.47 -2.93
C SER A 128 -20.09 2.72 -3.52
N ASP A 129 -20.99 3.37 -2.78
CA ASP A 129 -22.34 3.73 -3.25
C ASP A 129 -22.29 4.70 -4.45
N GLU A 130 -21.27 5.55 -4.53
CA GLU A 130 -21.01 6.46 -5.64
C GLU A 130 -20.18 5.83 -6.78
N GLY A 131 -19.84 4.53 -6.66
CA GLY A 131 -19.05 3.80 -7.66
C GLY A 131 -17.58 4.19 -7.72
N ILE A 132 -17.06 4.83 -6.68
CA ILE A 132 -15.65 5.24 -6.56
C ILE A 132 -14.83 4.08 -5.98
N PRO A 133 -13.86 3.51 -6.73
CA PRO A 133 -12.98 2.47 -6.22
C PRO A 133 -12.14 2.95 -5.03
N VAL A 134 -11.96 2.08 -4.04
CA VAL A 134 -11.17 2.35 -2.84
C VAL A 134 -9.99 1.40 -2.74
N ILE A 135 -8.81 1.93 -2.51
CA ILE A 135 -7.60 1.21 -2.14
C ILE A 135 -7.36 1.43 -0.64
N ALA A 136 -7.42 0.35 0.14
CA ALA A 136 -6.91 0.33 1.52
C ALA A 136 -5.39 0.25 1.46
N TYR A 137 -4.73 1.34 1.75
CA TYR A 137 -3.29 1.50 1.65
C TYR A 137 -2.61 1.19 2.97
N ASP A 138 -1.67 0.25 2.95
CA ASP A 138 -0.91 -0.25 4.09
C ASP A 138 -1.78 -0.90 5.19
N ARG A 139 -2.82 -0.21 5.67
CA ARG A 139 -3.71 -0.65 6.74
C ARG A 139 -4.98 -1.26 6.19
N LEU A 140 -5.39 -2.40 6.73
CA LEU A 140 -6.57 -3.13 6.28
C LEU A 140 -7.86 -2.34 6.56
N ILE A 141 -8.74 -2.29 5.56
CA ILE A 141 -10.13 -1.88 5.71
C ILE A 141 -11.00 -3.06 5.27
N GLU A 142 -11.70 -3.71 6.20
CA GLU A 142 -12.50 -4.90 5.90
C GLU A 142 -13.84 -4.55 5.27
N SER A 143 -13.80 -4.26 3.95
CA SER A 143 -14.98 -4.03 3.12
C SER A 143 -14.82 -4.80 1.79
N PRO A 144 -15.89 -5.47 1.29
CA PRO A 144 -15.79 -6.35 0.11
C PRO A 144 -15.40 -5.64 -1.18
N ASN A 145 -15.61 -4.31 -1.26
CA ASN A 145 -15.35 -3.49 -2.45
C ASN A 145 -14.04 -2.69 -2.33
N VAL A 146 -13.07 -3.19 -1.58
CA VAL A 146 -11.79 -2.55 -1.35
C VAL A 146 -10.67 -3.39 -1.94
N LEU A 147 -9.68 -2.75 -2.56
CA LEU A 147 -8.40 -3.36 -2.90
C LEU A 147 -7.41 -3.08 -1.78
N TYR A 148 -6.91 -4.11 -1.12
CA TYR A 148 -5.92 -3.97 -0.05
C TYR A 148 -4.50 -4.07 -0.61
N ILE A 149 -3.65 -3.06 -0.39
CA ILE A 149 -2.25 -3.04 -0.85
C ILE A 149 -1.35 -2.78 0.35
N THR A 150 -0.52 -3.76 0.70
CA THR A 150 0.34 -3.73 1.89
C THR A 150 1.54 -4.67 1.73
N PHE A 151 2.28 -4.91 2.81
CA PHE A 151 3.28 -5.96 2.93
C PHE A 151 2.72 -7.20 3.64
N ASP A 152 3.43 -8.35 3.57
CA ASP A 152 3.10 -9.53 4.40
C ASP A 152 3.38 -9.23 5.88
N ASN A 153 2.42 -8.60 6.56
CA ASN A 153 2.59 -8.18 7.95
C ASN A 153 2.75 -9.36 8.94
N VAL A 154 2.12 -10.50 8.67
CA VAL A 154 2.36 -11.72 9.48
C VAL A 154 3.79 -12.20 9.29
N GLY A 155 4.28 -12.18 8.05
CA GLY A 155 5.69 -12.46 7.71
C GLY A 155 6.66 -11.49 8.37
N VAL A 156 6.34 -10.20 8.41
CA VAL A 156 7.12 -9.18 9.14
C VAL A 156 7.24 -9.57 10.62
N GLY A 157 6.13 -9.89 11.28
CA GLY A 157 6.14 -10.34 12.68
C GLY A 157 7.00 -11.58 12.91
N ARG A 158 6.92 -12.56 12.00
CA ARG A 158 7.79 -13.75 12.06
C ARG A 158 9.28 -13.39 11.94
N MET A 159 9.63 -12.46 11.04
CA MET A 159 11.04 -12.03 10.85
C MET A 159 11.56 -11.30 12.08
N MET A 160 10.77 -10.40 12.69
CA MET A 160 11.12 -9.74 13.95
C MET A 160 11.40 -10.76 15.04
N ALA A 161 10.46 -11.68 15.26
CA ALA A 161 10.55 -12.67 16.32
C ALA A 161 11.78 -13.58 16.14
N LYS A 162 12.06 -14.06 14.92
CA LYS A 162 13.24 -14.86 14.60
C LYS A 162 14.54 -14.13 14.91
N ALA A 163 14.64 -12.84 14.56
CA ALA A 163 15.85 -12.06 14.82
C ALA A 163 16.06 -11.85 16.32
N ILE A 164 15.00 -11.57 17.07
CA ILE A 164 15.09 -11.37 18.53
C ILE A 164 15.36 -12.71 19.25
N GLU A 165 14.70 -13.80 18.87
CA GLU A 165 14.94 -15.14 19.45
C GLU A 165 16.38 -15.61 19.18
N ALA A 166 16.91 -15.35 17.99
CA ALA A 166 18.31 -15.66 17.68
C ALA A 166 19.29 -14.87 18.55
N ALA A 167 19.00 -13.60 18.82
CA ALA A 167 19.83 -12.74 19.67
C ALA A 167 19.69 -13.11 21.17
N LYS A 168 18.52 -13.56 21.61
CA LYS A 168 18.23 -13.88 23.01
C LYS A 168 17.26 -15.07 23.09
N PRO A 169 17.69 -16.32 23.02
CA PRO A 169 16.81 -17.50 22.90
C PRO A 169 16.00 -17.84 24.17
N ALA A 170 16.24 -17.13 25.27
CA ALA A 170 15.50 -17.31 26.52
C ALA A 170 15.54 -16.04 27.35
N GLY A 171 14.52 -15.81 28.16
CA GLY A 171 14.46 -14.67 29.08
C GLY A 171 13.09 -14.01 29.16
N ASN A 172 13.09 -12.84 29.72
CA ASN A 172 11.90 -12.01 29.95
C ASN A 172 11.72 -11.08 28.75
N TYR A 173 10.66 -11.30 27.98
CA TYR A 173 10.34 -10.53 26.77
C TYR A 173 9.26 -9.49 27.04
N ALA A 174 9.47 -8.29 26.53
CA ALA A 174 8.43 -7.25 26.44
C ALA A 174 7.96 -7.10 24.99
N PHE A 175 6.67 -6.79 24.81
CA PHE A 175 6.03 -6.60 23.50
C PHE A 175 5.42 -5.21 23.44
N ILE A 176 5.95 -4.36 22.56
CA ILE A 176 5.44 -3.01 22.31
C ILE A 176 4.73 -3.04 20.95
N LYS A 177 3.41 -3.20 21.01
CA LYS A 177 2.52 -3.33 19.85
C LYS A 177 2.13 -1.98 19.31
N GLY A 178 1.72 -1.95 18.04
CA GLY A 178 1.21 -0.76 17.38
C GLY A 178 -0.10 -0.23 17.92
N ASP A 179 -0.77 0.62 17.14
CA ASP A 179 -2.07 1.18 17.49
C ASP A 179 -3.17 0.12 17.44
N LYS A 180 -4.09 0.13 18.41
CA LYS A 180 -5.18 -0.85 18.49
C LYS A 180 -6.22 -0.71 17.38
N GLY A 181 -6.38 0.48 16.82
CA GLY A 181 -7.27 0.76 15.67
C GLY A 181 -6.70 0.33 14.32
N ASP A 182 -5.43 -0.11 14.29
CA ASP A 182 -4.74 -0.60 13.10
C ASP A 182 -4.57 -2.12 13.15
N PRO A 183 -5.24 -2.90 12.28
CA PRO A 183 -5.11 -4.36 12.24
C PRO A 183 -3.68 -4.87 12.04
N ASN A 184 -2.78 -4.05 11.51
CA ASN A 184 -1.38 -4.43 11.33
C ASN A 184 -0.72 -4.82 12.67
N ALA A 185 -1.04 -4.12 13.78
CA ALA A 185 -0.53 -4.48 15.09
C ALA A 185 -0.84 -5.93 15.46
N ASP A 186 -2.06 -6.39 15.20
CA ASP A 186 -2.44 -7.78 15.49
C ASP A 186 -1.91 -8.79 14.48
N PHE A 187 -1.75 -8.42 13.21
CA PHE A 187 -1.08 -9.27 12.21
C PHE A 187 0.39 -9.50 12.56
N LEU A 188 1.12 -8.46 12.88
CA LEU A 188 2.50 -8.52 13.33
C LEU A 188 2.60 -9.42 14.57
N PHE A 189 1.76 -9.15 15.57
CA PHE A 189 1.76 -9.92 16.81
C PHE A 189 1.39 -11.40 16.61
N SER A 190 0.51 -11.72 15.66
CA SER A 190 0.20 -13.09 15.32
C SER A 190 1.43 -13.84 14.77
N GLY A 191 2.18 -13.20 13.86
CA GLY A 191 3.43 -13.76 13.35
C GLY A 191 4.52 -13.89 14.42
N ILE A 192 4.60 -12.94 15.34
CA ILE A 192 5.49 -12.99 16.51
C ILE A 192 5.14 -14.20 17.39
N LYS A 193 3.85 -14.37 17.71
CA LYS A 193 3.38 -15.50 18.53
C LYS A 193 3.64 -16.84 17.87
N GLU A 194 3.46 -16.97 16.57
CA GLU A 194 3.73 -18.20 15.84
C GLU A 194 5.18 -18.68 16.05
N VAL A 195 6.16 -17.78 15.98
CA VAL A 195 7.58 -18.11 16.14
C VAL A 195 7.92 -18.40 17.60
N LEU A 196 7.47 -17.56 18.54
CA LEU A 196 7.88 -17.64 19.94
C LEU A 196 7.09 -18.67 20.76
N ALA A 197 5.94 -19.15 20.25
CA ALA A 197 5.07 -20.08 20.99
C ALA A 197 5.77 -21.33 21.52
N PRO A 198 6.68 -22.02 20.78
CA PRO A 198 7.37 -23.19 21.32
C PRO A 198 8.27 -22.84 22.52
N ALA A 199 9.03 -21.74 22.46
CA ALA A 199 9.92 -21.31 23.53
C ALA A 199 9.12 -20.80 24.76
N MET A 200 8.00 -20.10 24.50
CA MET A 200 7.09 -19.67 25.57
C MET A 200 6.42 -20.86 26.26
N LYS A 201 5.94 -21.86 25.50
CA LYS A 201 5.35 -23.09 26.05
C LYS A 201 6.37 -23.89 26.86
N ALA A 202 7.62 -23.89 26.46
CA ALA A 202 8.70 -24.54 27.19
C ALA A 202 9.21 -23.74 28.42
N GLY A 203 8.62 -22.55 28.68
CA GLY A 203 9.03 -21.67 29.77
C GLY A 203 10.39 -20.99 29.59
N LYS A 204 10.99 -21.11 28.40
CA LYS A 204 12.26 -20.44 28.05
C LYS A 204 12.07 -18.94 27.89
N ILE A 205 10.97 -18.53 27.25
CA ILE A 205 10.59 -17.13 27.07
C ILE A 205 9.36 -16.83 27.93
N LYS A 206 9.41 -15.74 28.68
CA LYS A 206 8.30 -15.24 29.50
C LYS A 206 7.85 -13.89 29.00
N ASN A 207 6.56 -13.71 28.73
CA ASN A 207 5.97 -12.40 28.48
C ASN A 207 5.89 -11.66 29.83
N VAL A 208 6.66 -10.60 30.00
CA VAL A 208 6.68 -9.78 31.22
C VAL A 208 5.98 -8.44 31.06
N GLY A 209 5.56 -8.13 29.84
CA GLY A 209 4.78 -6.92 29.54
C GLY A 209 4.38 -6.87 28.07
N GLU A 210 3.13 -6.48 27.86
CA GLU A 210 2.53 -6.32 26.52
C GLU A 210 1.66 -5.06 26.53
N SER A 211 1.78 -4.21 25.53
CA SER A 211 1.07 -2.93 25.48
C SER A 211 0.85 -2.49 24.05
N TYR A 212 -0.35 -2.06 23.72
CA TYR A 212 -0.59 -1.26 22.53
C TYR A 212 -0.06 0.15 22.69
N THR A 213 0.26 0.80 21.58
CA THR A 213 0.87 2.14 21.56
C THR A 213 0.02 3.07 20.71
N ASP A 214 -0.74 3.94 21.36
CA ASP A 214 -1.66 4.86 20.68
C ASP A 214 -0.94 5.67 19.60
N GLY A 215 -1.47 5.62 18.39
CA GLY A 215 -0.97 6.33 17.22
C GLY A 215 0.41 5.88 16.74
N TRP A 216 0.94 4.73 17.18
CA TRP A 216 2.32 4.27 16.91
C TRP A 216 3.39 5.25 17.41
N LYS A 217 3.07 6.14 18.36
CA LYS A 217 3.92 7.26 18.77
C LYS A 217 5.13 6.82 19.59
N PRO A 218 6.36 7.25 19.23
CA PRO A 218 7.58 6.94 19.97
C PRO A 218 7.50 7.29 21.46
N ASP A 219 6.93 8.46 21.80
CA ASP A 219 6.80 8.91 23.20
C ASP A 219 5.86 8.01 24.02
N ASN A 220 4.81 7.47 23.40
CA ASN A 220 3.91 6.52 24.04
C ASN A 220 4.59 5.17 24.22
N ALA A 221 5.38 4.72 23.22
CA ALA A 221 6.19 3.51 23.33
C ALA A 221 7.24 3.62 24.43
N GLN A 222 7.89 4.78 24.58
CA GLN A 222 8.83 5.05 25.68
C GLN A 222 8.14 4.90 27.04
N LYS A 223 6.99 5.56 27.23
CA LYS A 223 6.20 5.45 28.48
C LYS A 223 5.78 4.02 28.77
N ASN A 224 5.31 3.29 27.76
CA ASN A 224 4.94 1.88 27.88
C ASN A 224 6.15 1.04 28.35
N MET A 225 7.31 1.25 27.74
CA MET A 225 8.54 0.54 28.11
C MET A 225 9.02 0.89 29.52
N GLU A 226 8.99 2.17 29.92
CA GLU A 226 9.32 2.63 31.27
C GLU A 226 8.44 1.95 32.34
N GLN A 227 7.12 1.82 32.06
CA GLN A 227 6.20 1.12 32.96
C GLN A 227 6.55 -0.37 33.06
N ILE A 228 6.88 -1.03 31.94
CA ILE A 228 7.28 -2.44 31.92
C ILE A 228 8.59 -2.62 32.70
N LEU A 229 9.59 -1.76 32.49
CA LEU A 229 10.86 -1.81 33.22
C LEU A 229 10.64 -1.66 34.72
N THR A 230 9.86 -0.66 35.14
CA THR A 230 9.54 -0.41 36.56
C THR A 230 8.84 -1.63 37.20
N LYS A 231 7.80 -2.15 36.54
CA LYS A 231 7.04 -3.33 37.02
C LYS A 231 7.90 -4.56 37.22
N ASN A 232 8.95 -4.72 36.40
CA ASN A 232 9.81 -5.90 36.40
C ASN A 232 11.19 -5.65 37.04
N ASN A 233 11.39 -4.53 37.76
CA ASN A 233 12.66 -4.15 38.36
C ASN A 233 13.82 -4.23 37.34
N ASN A 234 13.62 -3.71 36.13
CA ASN A 234 14.52 -3.72 34.98
C ASN A 234 14.91 -5.14 34.47
N LYS A 235 14.19 -6.19 34.88
CA LYS A 235 14.46 -7.57 34.44
C LYS A 235 13.72 -7.84 33.10
N VAL A 236 14.16 -7.17 32.04
CA VAL A 236 13.74 -7.37 30.67
C VAL A 236 14.95 -7.74 29.84
N ASP A 237 14.87 -8.89 29.15
CA ASP A 237 15.98 -9.48 28.40
C ASP A 237 15.88 -9.22 26.89
N ALA A 238 14.68 -8.96 26.36
CA ALA A 238 14.44 -8.65 24.96
C ALA A 238 13.16 -7.85 24.78
N VAL A 239 13.10 -7.02 23.74
CA VAL A 239 11.92 -6.27 23.37
C VAL A 239 11.56 -6.51 21.90
N VAL A 240 10.32 -6.95 21.65
CA VAL A 240 9.75 -6.98 20.31
C VAL A 240 8.91 -5.73 20.16
N SER A 241 9.44 -4.73 19.47
CA SER A 241 8.75 -3.50 19.11
C SER A 241 8.30 -3.59 17.66
N GLU A 242 7.05 -3.25 17.39
CA GLU A 242 6.41 -3.51 16.10
C GLU A 242 6.71 -2.45 15.02
N ASN A 243 7.36 -1.31 15.35
CA ASN A 243 7.94 -0.45 14.32
C ASN A 243 9.19 0.30 14.82
N ASP A 244 9.88 0.96 13.89
CA ASP A 244 11.16 1.64 14.13
C ASP A 244 11.00 2.93 14.94
N GLY A 245 9.92 3.68 14.76
CA GLY A 245 9.62 4.85 15.55
C GLY A 245 9.46 4.49 17.01
N MET A 246 8.62 3.48 17.31
CA MET A 246 8.43 2.96 18.67
C MET A 246 9.71 2.33 19.23
N ALA A 247 10.50 1.62 18.40
CA ALA A 247 11.80 1.11 18.81
C ALA A 247 12.74 2.22 19.29
N GLY A 248 12.66 3.42 18.68
CA GLY A 248 13.36 4.62 19.16
C GLY A 248 12.98 4.98 20.59
N GLY A 249 11.68 5.02 20.91
CA GLY A 249 11.16 5.25 22.24
C GLY A 249 11.60 4.16 23.24
N VAL A 250 11.53 2.89 22.83
CA VAL A 250 12.02 1.74 23.62
C VAL A 250 13.50 1.91 23.95
N VAL A 251 14.33 2.23 22.95
CA VAL A 251 15.77 2.43 23.13
C VAL A 251 16.05 3.62 24.06
N ALA A 252 15.26 4.69 24.01
CA ALA A 252 15.39 5.82 24.95
C ALA A 252 15.11 5.37 26.39
N ALA A 253 14.03 4.60 26.64
CA ALA A 253 13.72 4.05 27.96
C ALA A 253 14.81 3.10 28.46
N LEU A 254 15.35 2.23 27.61
CA LEU A 254 16.46 1.33 27.93
C LEU A 254 17.75 2.11 28.22
N SER A 255 18.03 3.18 27.46
CA SER A 255 19.21 4.03 27.65
C SER A 255 19.21 4.70 29.02
N ALA A 256 18.05 5.18 29.49
CA ALA A 256 17.90 5.76 30.80
C ALA A 256 18.24 4.80 31.96
N GLN A 257 18.19 3.49 31.70
CA GLN A 257 18.56 2.43 32.65
C GLN A 257 19.94 1.80 32.35
N GLY A 258 20.71 2.33 31.41
CA GLY A 258 21.99 1.76 31.00
C GLY A 258 21.88 0.41 30.28
N MET A 259 20.71 0.06 29.73
CA MET A 259 20.41 -1.24 29.12
C MET A 259 20.45 -1.22 27.58
N ALA A 260 20.54 -0.05 26.94
CA ALA A 260 20.61 0.03 25.49
C ALA A 260 21.84 -0.70 24.94
N GLY A 261 21.64 -1.49 23.88
CA GLY A 261 22.68 -2.32 23.27
C GLY A 261 22.90 -3.68 23.96
N SER A 262 22.45 -3.87 25.21
CA SER A 262 22.45 -5.17 25.89
C SER A 262 21.13 -5.91 25.76
N VAL A 263 20.04 -5.20 25.56
CA VAL A 263 18.69 -5.75 25.30
C VAL A 263 18.39 -5.64 23.81
N PRO A 264 18.22 -6.77 23.09
CA PRO A 264 17.85 -6.74 21.68
C PRO A 264 16.45 -6.13 21.48
N VAL A 265 16.33 -5.30 20.43
CA VAL A 265 15.09 -4.58 20.07
C VAL A 265 14.81 -4.75 18.59
N SER A 266 13.59 -5.12 18.23
CA SER A 266 13.13 -5.16 16.82
C SER A 266 12.45 -3.86 16.40
N GLY A 267 12.26 -3.74 15.09
CA GLY A 267 11.42 -2.75 14.45
C GLY A 267 11.07 -3.15 13.02
N GLN A 268 10.31 -2.32 12.34
CA GLN A 268 10.04 -2.39 10.90
C GLN A 268 9.99 -0.99 10.31
N ASP A 269 9.92 -0.91 8.99
CA ASP A 269 9.79 0.20 8.06
C ASP A 269 11.12 0.63 7.42
N GLY A 270 12.26 0.45 8.11
CA GLY A 270 13.57 0.85 7.61
C GLY A 270 13.84 2.35 7.78
N ASP A 271 13.33 2.95 8.85
CA ASP A 271 13.58 4.36 9.17
C ASP A 271 15.09 4.64 9.23
N HIS A 272 15.54 5.78 8.68
CA HIS A 272 16.97 6.13 8.66
C HIS A 272 17.61 6.07 10.04
N ALA A 273 16.91 6.60 11.05
CA ALA A 273 17.37 6.53 12.44
C ALA A 273 17.47 5.10 12.97
N ALA A 274 16.60 4.18 12.55
CA ALA A 274 16.64 2.79 12.96
C ALA A 274 17.83 2.05 12.33
N ILE A 275 18.10 2.29 11.04
CA ILE A 275 19.26 1.70 10.37
C ILE A 275 20.56 2.16 11.02
N ASN A 276 20.66 3.41 11.42
CA ASN A 276 21.80 3.89 12.21
C ASN A 276 21.84 3.22 13.61
N ARG A 277 20.71 3.06 14.33
CA ARG A 277 20.66 2.33 15.60
C ARG A 277 21.11 0.88 15.46
N ILE A 278 20.82 0.22 14.32
CA ILE A 278 21.31 -1.13 14.02
C ILE A 278 22.84 -1.11 13.89
N ALA A 279 23.40 -0.14 13.17
CA ALA A 279 24.85 0.02 13.07
C ALA A 279 25.50 0.32 14.42
N LEU A 280 24.91 1.16 15.25
CA LEU A 280 25.34 1.46 16.61
C LEU A 280 25.18 0.27 17.57
N GLY A 281 24.29 -0.70 17.26
CA GLY A 281 24.02 -1.88 18.09
C GLY A 281 22.98 -1.69 19.17
N THR A 282 22.19 -0.62 19.11
CA THR A 282 21.08 -0.36 20.04
C THR A 282 19.73 -0.85 19.52
N GLN A 283 19.65 -1.26 18.27
CA GLN A 283 18.54 -2.01 17.66
C GLN A 283 19.10 -3.23 16.93
N THR A 284 18.37 -4.35 16.94
CA THR A 284 18.84 -5.62 16.40
C THR A 284 18.46 -5.80 14.93
N VAL A 285 17.25 -5.41 14.59
CA VAL A 285 16.65 -5.60 13.26
C VAL A 285 15.64 -4.53 12.96
N SER A 286 15.57 -4.12 11.71
CA SER A 286 14.40 -3.46 11.12
C SER A 286 13.93 -4.27 9.93
N ILE A 287 12.66 -4.61 9.88
CA ILE A 287 12.08 -5.25 8.70
C ILE A 287 11.71 -4.17 7.71
N TRP A 288 12.57 -3.97 6.73
CA TRP A 288 12.42 -2.91 5.74
C TRP A 288 11.24 -3.18 4.82
N LYS A 289 10.34 -2.23 4.76
CA LYS A 289 9.22 -2.12 3.85
C LYS A 289 9.51 -0.98 2.89
N ASP A 290 9.90 -1.27 1.65
CA ASP A 290 10.24 -0.20 0.69
C ASP A 290 8.99 0.60 0.31
N ALA A 291 8.83 1.74 0.95
CA ALA A 291 7.70 2.66 0.74
C ALA A 291 7.58 3.14 -0.73
N ARG A 292 8.70 3.14 -1.47
CA ARG A 292 8.71 3.50 -2.90
C ARG A 292 7.95 2.46 -3.73
N ASP A 293 8.14 1.17 -3.44
CA ASP A 293 7.45 0.08 -4.12
C ASP A 293 5.97 0.04 -3.75
N LEU A 294 5.64 0.25 -2.46
CA LEU A 294 4.25 0.28 -2.01
C LEU A 294 3.48 1.44 -2.66
N GLY A 295 4.04 2.65 -2.60
CA GLY A 295 3.42 3.84 -3.18
C GLY A 295 3.27 3.74 -4.70
N LYS A 296 4.29 3.22 -5.41
CA LYS A 296 4.21 2.94 -6.83
C LYS A 296 3.09 1.95 -7.15
N THR A 297 3.03 0.82 -6.44
CA THR A 297 1.99 -0.20 -6.64
C THR A 297 0.59 0.38 -6.45
N ALA A 298 0.38 1.18 -5.41
CA ALA A 298 -0.91 1.81 -5.16
C ALA A 298 -1.28 2.86 -6.22
N GLY A 299 -0.31 3.67 -6.68
CA GLY A 299 -0.52 4.65 -7.74
C GLY A 299 -0.88 4.00 -9.08
N GLU A 300 -0.16 2.95 -9.48
CA GLU A 300 -0.44 2.18 -10.70
C GLU A 300 -1.80 1.46 -10.63
N ALA A 301 -2.14 0.89 -9.46
CA ALA A 301 -3.44 0.28 -9.23
C ALA A 301 -4.57 1.32 -9.30
N ALA A 302 -4.37 2.52 -8.74
CA ALA A 302 -5.35 3.60 -8.81
C ALA A 302 -5.61 4.04 -10.25
N VAL A 303 -4.57 4.17 -11.09
CA VAL A 303 -4.73 4.44 -12.53
C VAL A 303 -5.54 3.34 -13.20
N ALA A 304 -5.18 2.07 -12.96
CA ALA A 304 -5.88 0.94 -13.58
C ALA A 304 -7.37 0.90 -13.17
N LEU A 305 -7.69 1.17 -11.91
CA LEU A 305 -9.08 1.23 -11.42
C LEU A 305 -9.83 2.43 -12.01
N GLY A 306 -9.17 3.58 -12.12
CA GLY A 306 -9.71 4.78 -12.78
C GLY A 306 -10.04 4.58 -14.25
N ASP A 307 -9.26 3.76 -14.95
CA ASP A 307 -9.50 3.30 -16.32
C ASP A 307 -10.60 2.22 -16.43
N GLY A 308 -11.24 1.86 -15.31
CA GLY A 308 -12.34 0.89 -15.26
C GLY A 308 -11.90 -0.57 -15.23
N LYS A 309 -10.62 -0.88 -14.99
CA LYS A 309 -10.18 -2.26 -14.78
C LYS A 309 -10.76 -2.82 -13.48
N LYS A 310 -11.06 -4.10 -13.47
CA LYS A 310 -11.48 -4.82 -12.25
C LYS A 310 -10.30 -4.98 -11.30
N MET A 311 -10.55 -4.98 -9.99
CA MET A 311 -9.53 -5.25 -8.96
C MET A 311 -8.79 -6.57 -9.21
N THR A 312 -9.49 -7.59 -9.70
CA THR A 312 -8.91 -8.91 -10.04
C THR A 312 -7.94 -8.89 -11.25
N ALA A 313 -7.88 -7.77 -11.97
CA ALA A 313 -6.95 -7.59 -13.09
C ALA A 313 -5.69 -6.79 -12.69
N ILE A 314 -5.58 -6.38 -11.43
CA ILE A 314 -4.37 -5.75 -10.89
C ILE A 314 -3.28 -6.82 -10.75
N PRO A 315 -2.03 -6.54 -11.16
CA PRO A 315 -0.92 -7.48 -10.99
C PRO A 315 -0.77 -7.96 -9.54
N ASP A 316 -0.39 -9.21 -9.35
CA ASP A 316 -0.12 -9.85 -8.06
C ASP A 316 -1.27 -9.82 -7.05
N VAL A 317 -2.50 -9.58 -7.53
CA VAL A 317 -3.68 -9.61 -6.67
C VAL A 317 -4.07 -11.04 -6.31
N HIS A 318 -4.35 -11.25 -5.02
CA HIS A 318 -4.80 -12.52 -4.47
C HIS A 318 -6.01 -12.34 -3.55
N PRO A 319 -6.85 -13.36 -3.35
CA PRO A 319 -7.87 -13.33 -2.30
C PRO A 319 -7.20 -13.21 -0.92
N PHE A 320 -7.71 -12.29 -0.10
CA PHE A 320 -7.28 -12.08 1.29
C PHE A 320 -8.48 -12.21 2.22
N THR A 321 -8.32 -12.98 3.31
CA THR A 321 -9.35 -13.23 4.33
C THR A 321 -8.77 -13.18 5.75
N GLY A 322 -7.59 -12.55 5.90
CA GLY A 322 -6.86 -12.52 7.17
C GLY A 322 -7.41 -11.55 8.22
N GLY A 323 -8.37 -10.69 7.86
CA GLY A 323 -8.95 -9.73 8.80
C GLY A 323 -9.82 -10.37 9.88
N ALA A 324 -10.09 -9.64 10.96
CA ALA A 324 -10.83 -10.13 12.13
C ALA A 324 -12.28 -10.48 11.82
N LYS A 325 -12.88 -9.85 10.81
CA LYS A 325 -14.27 -10.14 10.37
C LYS A 325 -14.33 -11.23 9.30
N GLY A 326 -13.19 -11.68 8.79
CA GLY A 326 -13.11 -12.69 7.73
C GLY A 326 -13.73 -12.27 6.40
N VAL A 327 -13.82 -10.96 6.14
CA VAL A 327 -14.32 -10.44 4.86
C VAL A 327 -13.34 -10.81 3.76
N LYS A 328 -13.86 -11.43 2.69
CA LYS A 328 -13.06 -11.76 1.51
C LYS A 328 -12.86 -10.52 0.65
N ILE A 329 -11.62 -10.09 0.52
CA ILE A 329 -11.21 -8.93 -0.31
C ILE A 329 -10.11 -9.34 -1.29
N ASN A 330 -9.79 -8.44 -2.21
CA ASN A 330 -8.62 -8.58 -3.09
C ASN A 330 -7.42 -7.88 -2.45
N GLY A 331 -6.27 -8.55 -2.39
CA GLY A 331 -5.07 -7.99 -1.77
C GLY A 331 -3.81 -8.16 -2.61
N VAL A 332 -2.91 -7.20 -2.52
CA VAL A 332 -1.52 -7.28 -3.01
C VAL A 332 -0.62 -7.15 -1.80
N LEU A 333 0.18 -8.17 -1.52
CA LEU A 333 1.08 -8.22 -0.39
C LEU A 333 2.54 -8.23 -0.88
N LEU A 334 3.26 -7.13 -0.64
CA LEU A 334 4.66 -7.00 -1.01
C LEU A 334 5.54 -7.76 -0.02
N THR A 335 6.74 -8.15 -0.50
CA THR A 335 7.71 -8.89 0.31
C THR A 335 8.60 -7.93 1.10
N PRO A 336 8.61 -7.99 2.44
CA PRO A 336 9.52 -7.22 3.28
C PRO A 336 10.91 -7.87 3.36
N LEU A 337 11.92 -7.12 3.82
CA LEU A 337 13.30 -7.58 3.93
C LEU A 337 13.90 -7.27 5.32
N PRO A 338 14.41 -8.25 6.08
CA PRO A 338 15.06 -7.97 7.34
C PRO A 338 16.45 -7.33 7.13
N ILE A 339 16.67 -6.18 7.76
CA ILE A 339 17.95 -5.48 7.81
C ILE A 339 18.55 -5.63 9.21
N THR A 340 19.74 -6.17 9.25
CA THR A 340 20.53 -6.38 10.44
C THR A 340 21.91 -5.77 10.25
N ARG A 341 22.77 -5.87 11.26
CA ARG A 341 24.16 -5.37 11.18
C ARG A 341 25.00 -6.07 10.10
N GLU A 342 24.63 -7.29 9.72
CA GLU A 342 25.36 -8.11 8.75
C GLU A 342 25.08 -7.72 7.30
N ASN A 343 23.94 -7.07 7.01
CA ASN A 343 23.50 -6.76 5.65
C ASN A 343 23.12 -5.31 5.41
N LEU A 344 23.69 -4.37 6.17
CA LEU A 344 23.48 -2.91 6.02
C LEU A 344 23.76 -2.39 4.60
N ASN A 345 24.64 -3.07 3.85
CA ASN A 345 24.90 -2.72 2.45
C ASN A 345 23.65 -2.81 1.57
N VAL A 346 22.73 -3.75 1.84
CA VAL A 346 21.56 -4.01 1.00
C VAL A 346 20.66 -2.78 0.87
N ILE A 347 20.38 -2.11 1.97
CA ILE A 347 19.50 -0.95 1.99
C ILE A 347 20.19 0.32 1.42
N VAL A 348 21.53 0.39 1.55
CA VAL A 348 22.36 1.44 0.95
C VAL A 348 22.48 1.25 -0.55
N ASP A 349 22.76 0.02 -1.02
CA ASP A 349 22.88 -0.31 -2.44
C ASP A 349 21.56 -0.04 -3.21
N LYS A 350 20.44 -0.16 -2.53
CA LYS A 350 19.10 0.20 -3.05
C LYS A 350 18.80 1.70 -3.00
N GLY A 351 19.73 2.52 -2.51
CA GLY A 351 19.59 3.97 -2.47
C GLY A 351 18.51 4.47 -1.51
N TRP A 352 18.21 3.69 -0.45
CA TRP A 352 17.26 4.10 0.57
C TRP A 352 17.87 5.09 1.56
N ILE A 353 19.08 4.84 2.00
CA ILE A 353 19.86 5.63 2.96
C ILE A 353 21.32 5.67 2.54
N THR A 354 22.05 6.71 2.87
CA THR A 354 23.48 6.81 2.56
C THR A 354 24.35 6.06 3.58
N LYS A 355 25.53 5.58 3.14
CA LYS A 355 26.51 4.97 4.05
C LYS A 355 26.91 5.94 5.17
N ALA A 356 27.02 7.23 4.90
CA ALA A 356 27.36 8.23 5.89
C ALA A 356 26.34 8.33 7.02
N GLU A 357 25.04 8.31 6.68
CA GLU A 357 23.94 8.30 7.66
C GLU A 357 23.94 7.01 8.49
N VAL A 358 24.07 5.85 7.83
CA VAL A 358 24.14 4.54 8.52
C VAL A 358 25.27 4.53 9.53
N CYS A 359 26.44 5.02 9.17
CA CYS A 359 27.66 4.94 9.96
C CYS A 359 27.90 6.13 10.92
N ALA A 360 26.94 7.06 10.99
CA ALA A 360 27.06 8.21 11.90
C ALA A 360 27.26 7.76 13.35
N GLY A 361 28.33 8.20 14.01
CA GLY A 361 28.65 7.85 15.39
C GLY A 361 29.13 6.42 15.63
N VAL A 362 29.25 5.59 14.59
CA VAL A 362 29.79 4.24 14.71
C VAL A 362 31.30 4.28 14.90
N LYS A 363 31.79 3.60 15.94
CA LYS A 363 33.23 3.53 16.21
C LYS A 363 33.95 2.72 15.12
N PRO A 364 35.10 3.20 14.58
CA PRO A 364 35.87 2.46 13.58
C PRO A 364 36.14 1.01 14.00
N GLY A 365 36.04 0.08 13.06
CA GLY A 365 36.28 -1.36 13.28
C GLY A 365 35.20 -2.13 14.03
N THR A 366 34.11 -1.48 14.51
CA THR A 366 33.02 -2.18 15.23
C THR A 366 31.98 -2.77 14.30
N VAL A 367 31.85 -2.23 13.10
CA VAL A 367 30.92 -2.70 12.05
C VAL A 367 31.66 -2.79 10.74
N LYS A 368 31.75 -3.99 10.16
CA LYS A 368 32.48 -4.22 8.91
C LYS A 368 32.05 -3.30 7.77
N PHE A 369 30.76 -2.99 7.67
CA PHE A 369 30.22 -2.11 6.65
C PHE A 369 30.70 -0.67 6.80
N CYS A 370 30.95 -0.20 8.02
CA CYS A 370 31.34 1.19 8.30
C CYS A 370 32.87 1.44 8.19
N GLY A 371 33.68 0.41 8.12
CA GLY A 371 35.15 0.48 7.99
C GLY A 371 35.89 0.20 9.28
#